data_42bc775fa05364c52ac72fe963e8b29a
#
_entry.id   42bc775fa05364c52ac72fe963e8b29a
#
_cell.length_a   1.000
_cell.length_b   1.000
_cell.length_c   1.000
_cell.angle_alpha   90.00
_cell.angle_beta   90.00
_cell.angle_gamma   90.00
#
_symmetry.space_group_name_H-M   'P 1'
#
loop_
_entity.id
_entity.type
_entity.pdbx_description
1 polymer ?
#
loop_
_entity_poly.entity_id
_entity_poly.type
_entity_poly.pdbx_seq_one_letter_code
_entity_poly.pdbx_strand_id
1 'polypeptide(L)'
;MERSKGKVSVFLARLAWAVWILYAAAWSWALLTPQPVRLRDALLDETPALVSSKVVHVAGYLAFTMLSGCLRPAVPYRWLILAFLSLHAFGTEYLQQFVPQRTPSLHDVGLDHVGIVLGLAITWKWWLGTSASAA
;
A
#
# COMPACT_ATOMS: atom_id res chain seq x y z
N MET A 1 -3.37 -35.26 12.24
CA MET A 1 -3.64 -33.88 12.70
C MET A 1 -2.67 -32.84 12.09
N GLU A 2 -1.43 -33.17 11.78
CA GLU A 2 -0.42 -32.28 11.17
C GLU A 2 -0.72 -31.88 9.72
N ARG A 3 -1.23 -32.80 8.89
CA ARG A 3 -1.59 -32.51 7.48
C ARG A 3 -2.67 -31.43 7.33
N SER A 4 -3.54 -31.26 8.32
CA SER A 4 -4.59 -30.23 8.29
C SER A 4 -4.01 -28.83 8.56
N LYS A 5 -3.06 -28.73 9.50
CA LYS A 5 -2.41 -27.46 9.86
C LYS A 5 -1.62 -26.87 8.68
N GLY A 6 -0.91 -27.73 7.92
CA GLY A 6 -0.16 -27.29 6.73
C GLY A 6 -1.07 -26.74 5.63
N LYS A 7 -2.22 -27.37 5.37
CA LYS A 7 -3.18 -26.88 4.36
C LYS A 7 -3.79 -25.52 4.72
N VAL A 8 -4.12 -25.31 5.99
CA VAL A 8 -4.67 -24.03 6.47
C VAL A 8 -3.62 -22.93 6.36
N SER A 9 -2.37 -23.19 6.70
CA SER A 9 -1.26 -22.24 6.58
C SER A 9 -1.04 -21.80 5.13
N VAL A 10 -1.03 -22.73 4.17
CA VAL A 10 -0.89 -22.43 2.75
C VAL A 10 -2.09 -21.63 2.22
N PHE A 11 -3.29 -21.97 2.64
CA PHE A 11 -4.50 -21.23 2.26
C PHE A 11 -4.45 -19.78 2.75
N LEU A 12 -4.11 -19.56 4.02
CA LEU A 12 -3.98 -18.22 4.59
C LEU A 12 -2.91 -17.37 3.90
N ALA A 13 -1.77 -17.99 3.54
CA ALA A 13 -0.73 -17.31 2.79
C ALA A 13 -1.22 -16.88 1.40
N ARG A 14 -1.92 -17.76 0.67
CA ARG A 14 -2.51 -17.44 -0.64
C ARG A 14 -3.55 -16.32 -0.53
N LEU A 15 -4.39 -16.37 0.49
CA LEU A 15 -5.39 -15.33 0.76
C LEU A 15 -4.72 -13.97 1.02
N ALA A 16 -3.65 -13.94 1.84
CA ALA A 16 -2.91 -12.71 2.10
C ALA A 16 -2.32 -12.11 0.83
N TRP A 17 -1.74 -12.93 -0.05
CA TRP A 17 -1.26 -12.47 -1.36
C TRP A 17 -2.38 -11.97 -2.27
N ALA A 18 -3.53 -12.67 -2.29
CA ALA A 18 -4.68 -12.24 -3.07
C ALA A 18 -5.19 -10.86 -2.60
N VAL A 19 -5.32 -10.66 -1.28
CA VAL A 19 -5.72 -9.37 -0.69
C VAL A 19 -4.71 -8.28 -1.04
N TRP A 20 -3.41 -8.56 -0.96
CA TRP A 20 -2.36 -7.63 -1.31
C TRP A 20 -2.42 -7.20 -2.78
N ILE A 21 -2.58 -8.16 -3.70
CA ILE A 21 -2.69 -7.88 -5.14
C ILE A 21 -3.96 -7.07 -5.44
N LEU A 22 -5.09 -7.43 -4.83
CA LEU A 22 -6.35 -6.69 -4.99
C LEU A 22 -6.22 -5.26 -4.46
N TYR A 23 -5.55 -5.07 -3.33
CA TYR A 23 -5.29 -3.75 -2.80
C TYR A 23 -4.40 -2.94 -3.75
N ALA A 24 -3.30 -3.53 -4.24
CA ALA A 24 -2.41 -2.89 -5.20
C ALA A 24 -3.16 -2.42 -6.45
N ALA A 25 -4.00 -3.29 -7.02
CA ALA A 25 -4.81 -2.97 -8.20
C ALA A 25 -5.85 -1.88 -7.90
N ALA A 26 -6.59 -1.98 -6.79
CA ALA A 26 -7.59 -1.00 -6.40
C ALA A 26 -6.96 0.36 -6.09
N TRP A 27 -5.80 0.36 -5.41
CA TRP A 27 -5.07 1.58 -5.09
C TRP A 27 -4.50 2.25 -6.34
N SER A 28 -3.88 1.47 -7.26
CA SER A 28 -3.45 1.99 -8.57
C SER A 28 -4.61 2.59 -9.35
N TRP A 29 -5.75 1.89 -9.38
CA TRP A 29 -6.95 2.37 -10.05
C TRP A 29 -7.45 3.68 -9.43
N ALA A 30 -7.50 3.78 -8.10
CA ALA A 30 -7.94 4.99 -7.39
C ALA A 30 -7.02 6.18 -7.68
N LEU A 31 -5.70 5.96 -7.74
CA LEU A 31 -4.73 7.01 -8.05
C LEU A 31 -4.77 7.44 -9.52
N LEU A 32 -5.08 6.54 -10.44
CA LEU A 32 -5.07 6.77 -11.87
C LEU A 32 -6.46 7.07 -12.47
N THR A 33 -7.49 7.09 -11.66
CA THR A 33 -8.83 7.52 -12.09
C THR A 33 -8.97 9.04 -11.96
N PRO A 34 -9.59 9.73 -12.92
CA PRO A 34 -9.96 11.14 -12.78
C PRO A 34 -10.73 11.33 -11.47
N GLN A 35 -10.39 12.35 -10.68
CA GLN A 35 -11.05 12.54 -9.38
C GLN A 35 -12.55 12.70 -9.58
N PRO A 36 -13.39 11.83 -8.99
CA PRO A 36 -14.83 12.07 -8.97
C PRO A 36 -15.10 13.22 -7.99
N VAL A 37 -15.14 14.43 -8.51
CA VAL A 37 -15.43 15.65 -7.73
C VAL A 37 -16.66 15.45 -6.82
N ARG A 38 -17.66 14.72 -7.33
CA ARG A 38 -18.92 14.46 -6.62
C ARG A 38 -18.78 13.56 -5.38
N LEU A 39 -17.92 12.54 -5.39
CA LEU A 39 -17.76 11.65 -4.23
C LEU A 39 -17.00 12.35 -3.11
N ARG A 40 -16.01 13.17 -3.47
CA ARG A 40 -15.26 13.99 -2.53
C ARG A 40 -16.17 15.00 -1.85
N ASP A 41 -16.97 15.73 -2.64
CA ASP A 41 -17.85 16.81 -2.16
C ASP A 41 -18.97 16.22 -1.28
N ALA A 42 -19.46 15.01 -1.56
CA ALA A 42 -20.46 14.34 -0.76
C ALA A 42 -19.94 13.81 0.60
N LEU A 43 -18.64 13.50 0.71
CA LEU A 43 -18.08 12.88 1.93
C LEU A 43 -17.31 13.87 2.80
N LEU A 44 -16.89 15.03 2.27
CA LEU A 44 -15.92 15.91 2.91
C LEU A 44 -16.28 17.41 2.75
N ASP A 45 -17.55 17.73 2.88
CA ASP A 45 -18.13 19.05 2.59
C ASP A 45 -17.45 20.25 3.31
N GLU A 46 -16.68 20.02 4.35
CA GLU A 46 -16.01 21.07 5.13
C GLU A 46 -14.48 21.00 5.14
N THR A 47 -13.85 19.99 4.53
CA THR A 47 -12.39 19.88 4.54
C THR A 47 -11.77 20.44 3.25
N PRO A 48 -10.73 21.30 3.34
CA PRO A 48 -10.04 21.76 2.14
C PRO A 48 -9.58 20.58 1.28
N ALA A 49 -9.94 20.57 0.02
CA ALA A 49 -9.67 19.50 -0.94
C ALA A 49 -8.20 19.04 -0.96
N LEU A 50 -7.27 19.96 -0.74
CA LEU A 50 -5.83 19.70 -0.66
C LEU A 50 -5.45 18.85 0.56
N VAL A 51 -6.08 19.09 1.72
CA VAL A 51 -5.78 18.34 2.95
C VAL A 51 -6.28 16.90 2.83
N SER A 52 -7.48 16.71 2.27
CA SER A 52 -8.06 15.37 2.10
C SER A 52 -7.24 14.53 1.13
N SER A 53 -6.75 15.09 0.01
CA SER A 53 -5.91 14.38 -0.94
C SER A 53 -4.60 13.90 -0.28
N LYS A 54 -3.92 14.76 0.46
CA LYS A 54 -2.65 14.44 1.12
C LYS A 54 -2.80 13.34 2.18
N VAL A 55 -3.87 13.42 2.97
CA VAL A 55 -4.18 12.38 3.97
C VAL A 55 -4.45 11.03 3.29
N VAL A 56 -5.14 11.03 2.15
CA VAL A 56 -5.42 9.81 1.37
C VAL A 56 -4.13 9.16 0.87
N HIS A 57 -3.15 9.92 0.35
CA HIS A 57 -1.85 9.40 -0.07
C HIS A 57 -1.11 8.72 1.10
N VAL A 58 -0.94 9.43 2.21
CA VAL A 58 -0.27 8.86 3.41
C VAL A 58 -1.01 7.61 3.91
N ALA A 59 -2.32 7.67 4.07
CA ALA A 59 -3.12 6.55 4.59
C ALA A 59 -3.10 5.34 3.65
N GLY A 60 -3.17 5.56 2.34
CA GLY A 60 -3.13 4.51 1.34
C GLY A 60 -1.82 3.74 1.35
N TYR A 61 -0.68 4.44 1.33
CA TYR A 61 0.62 3.77 1.39
C TYR A 61 0.96 3.21 2.77
N LEU A 62 0.45 3.81 3.86
CA LEU A 62 0.51 3.22 5.19
C LEU A 62 -0.20 1.85 5.20
N ALA A 63 -1.44 1.79 4.74
CA ALA A 63 -2.20 0.54 4.66
C ALA A 63 -1.52 -0.47 3.71
N PHE A 64 -0.99 -0.03 2.57
CA PHE A 64 -0.29 -0.88 1.62
C PHE A 64 0.96 -1.53 2.25
N THR A 65 1.74 -0.74 3.00
CA THR A 65 2.93 -1.22 3.71
C THR A 65 2.57 -2.17 4.85
N MET A 66 1.50 -1.88 5.60
CA MET A 66 1.01 -2.78 6.64
C MET A 66 0.57 -4.13 6.07
N LEU A 67 -0.19 -4.14 4.97
CA LEU A 67 -0.57 -5.36 4.26
C LEU A 67 0.66 -6.13 3.78
N SER A 68 1.68 -5.42 3.28
CA SER A 68 2.96 -6.04 2.90
C SER A 68 3.66 -6.73 4.06
N GLY A 69 3.61 -6.15 5.27
CA GLY A 69 4.11 -6.77 6.50
C GLY A 69 3.35 -8.03 6.87
N CYS A 70 2.02 -8.08 6.62
CA CYS A 70 1.20 -9.28 6.86
C CYS A 70 1.61 -10.48 5.99
N LEU A 71 2.24 -10.26 4.83
CA LEU A 71 2.79 -11.34 3.99
C LEU A 71 3.95 -12.08 4.67
N ARG A 72 4.56 -11.49 5.69
CA ARG A 72 5.75 -12.01 6.39
C ARG A 72 6.84 -12.48 5.42
N PRO A 73 7.29 -11.60 4.51
CA PRO A 73 8.21 -12.00 3.46
C PRO A 73 9.57 -12.42 4.05
N ALA A 74 10.19 -13.43 3.43
CA ALA A 74 11.57 -13.79 3.75
C ALA A 74 12.50 -12.60 3.50
N VAL A 75 13.62 -12.56 4.23
CA VAL A 75 14.54 -11.39 4.26
C VAL A 75 14.89 -10.83 2.87
N PRO A 76 15.26 -11.64 1.85
CA PRO A 76 15.62 -11.10 0.54
C PRO A 76 14.45 -10.42 -0.17
N TYR A 77 13.22 -10.91 0.04
CA TYR A 77 12.02 -10.35 -0.60
C TYR A 77 11.51 -9.07 0.06
N ARG A 78 11.94 -8.76 1.28
CA ARG A 78 11.55 -7.52 1.98
C ARG A 78 11.99 -6.28 1.21
N TRP A 79 13.24 -6.28 0.78
CA TRP A 79 13.79 -5.18 -0.01
C TRP A 79 13.11 -5.03 -1.37
N LEU A 80 12.75 -6.17 -2.01
CA LEU A 80 12.00 -6.15 -3.26
C LEU A 80 10.61 -5.55 -3.10
N ILE A 81 9.92 -5.88 -2.01
CA ILE A 81 8.59 -5.30 -1.71
C ILE A 81 8.72 -3.80 -1.43
N LEU A 82 9.71 -3.37 -0.64
CA LEU A 82 9.93 -1.95 -0.37
C LEU A 82 10.31 -1.18 -1.65
N ALA A 83 11.17 -1.76 -2.48
CA ALA A 83 11.50 -1.19 -3.78
C ALA A 83 10.25 -1.09 -4.67
N PHE A 84 9.40 -2.12 -4.69
CA PHE A 84 8.13 -2.09 -5.40
C PHE A 84 7.21 -0.97 -4.90
N LEU A 85 7.02 -0.82 -3.58
CA LEU A 85 6.20 0.25 -3.01
C LEU A 85 6.70 1.64 -3.42
N SER A 86 8.02 1.84 -3.36
CA SER A 86 8.64 3.10 -3.78
C SER A 86 8.47 3.34 -5.29
N LEU A 87 8.75 2.33 -6.12
CA LEU A 87 8.55 2.43 -7.58
C LEU A 87 7.09 2.64 -7.95
N HIS A 88 6.17 2.03 -7.20
CA HIS A 88 4.73 2.23 -7.39
C HIS A 88 4.34 3.68 -7.09
N ALA A 89 4.87 4.29 -6.02
CA ALA A 89 4.63 5.69 -5.69
C ALA A 89 5.11 6.63 -6.81
N PHE A 90 6.35 6.46 -7.27
CA PHE A 90 6.87 7.24 -8.39
C PHE A 90 6.12 6.98 -9.70
N GLY A 91 5.82 5.71 -9.98
CA GLY A 91 5.16 5.29 -11.22
C GLY A 91 3.74 5.80 -11.32
N THR A 92 2.95 5.71 -10.25
CA THR A 92 1.58 6.23 -10.24
C THR A 92 1.56 7.75 -10.39
N GLU A 93 2.46 8.46 -9.74
CA GLU A 93 2.56 9.90 -9.86
C GLU A 93 3.00 10.33 -11.28
N TYR A 94 3.96 9.60 -11.85
CA TYR A 94 4.34 9.82 -13.25
C TYR A 94 3.17 9.56 -14.21
N LEU A 95 2.39 8.51 -13.99
CA LEU A 95 1.24 8.19 -14.84
C LEU A 95 0.08 9.18 -14.67
N GLN A 96 -0.04 9.85 -13.53
CA GLN A 96 -1.08 10.87 -13.30
C GLN A 96 -0.99 12.06 -14.28
N GLN A 97 0.18 12.33 -14.87
CA GLN A 97 0.30 13.38 -15.91
C GLN A 97 -0.60 13.13 -17.13
N PHE A 98 -0.98 11.86 -17.36
CA PHE A 98 -1.86 11.46 -18.48
C PHE A 98 -3.33 11.36 -18.07
N VAL A 99 -3.64 11.60 -16.80
CA VAL A 99 -5.00 11.49 -16.25
C VAL A 99 -5.64 12.89 -16.22
N PRO A 100 -6.79 13.10 -16.88
CA PRO A 100 -7.49 14.37 -16.82
C PRO A 100 -7.76 14.83 -15.39
N GLN A 101 -7.58 16.12 -15.13
CA GLN A 101 -7.83 16.76 -13.83
C GLN A 101 -6.89 16.26 -12.68
N ARG A 102 -5.81 15.58 -13.00
CA ARG A 102 -4.72 15.26 -12.06
C ARG A 102 -3.52 16.16 -12.33
N THR A 103 -2.89 16.58 -11.25
CA THR A 103 -1.66 17.37 -11.31
C THR A 103 -0.57 16.58 -10.57
N PRO A 104 0.37 15.95 -11.28
CA PRO A 104 1.44 15.20 -10.67
C PRO A 104 2.31 16.08 -9.78
N SER A 105 2.72 15.58 -8.62
CA SER A 105 3.48 16.35 -7.63
C SER A 105 4.51 15.47 -6.92
N LEU A 106 5.78 15.85 -7.01
CA LEU A 106 6.84 15.20 -6.22
C LEU A 106 6.59 15.29 -4.70
N HIS A 107 5.80 16.27 -4.27
CA HIS A 107 5.37 16.38 -2.89
C HIS A 107 4.46 15.19 -2.51
N ASP A 108 3.60 14.73 -3.39
CA ASP A 108 2.71 13.58 -3.14
C ASP A 108 3.51 12.27 -3.08
N VAL A 109 4.55 12.13 -3.93
CA VAL A 109 5.53 11.05 -3.77
C VAL A 109 6.19 11.06 -2.38
N GLY A 110 6.52 12.25 -1.86
CA GLY A 110 7.06 12.40 -0.50
C GLY A 110 6.06 11.94 0.57
N LEU A 111 4.78 12.28 0.42
CA LEU A 111 3.71 11.84 1.33
C LEU A 111 3.48 10.33 1.27
N ASP A 112 3.56 9.73 0.09
CA ASP A 112 3.51 8.28 -0.10
C ASP A 112 4.64 7.58 0.69
N HIS A 113 5.85 8.12 0.63
CA HIS A 113 6.99 7.61 1.39
C HIS A 113 6.83 7.81 2.91
N VAL A 114 6.21 8.91 3.35
CA VAL A 114 5.81 9.06 4.77
C VAL A 114 4.85 7.91 5.17
N GLY A 115 3.87 7.60 4.35
CA GLY A 115 2.97 6.46 4.55
C GLY A 115 3.72 5.14 4.65
N ILE A 116 4.68 4.89 3.74
CA ILE A 116 5.54 3.68 3.75
C ILE A 116 6.33 3.59 5.06
N VAL A 117 6.99 4.66 5.48
CA VAL A 117 7.79 4.68 6.71
C VAL A 117 6.93 4.44 7.95
N LEU A 118 5.77 5.09 8.04
CA LEU A 118 4.84 4.87 9.14
C LEU A 118 4.31 3.44 9.17
N GLY A 119 3.95 2.87 8.02
CA GLY A 119 3.52 1.47 7.90
C GLY A 119 4.61 0.49 8.33
N LEU A 120 5.86 0.75 7.96
CA LEU A 120 7.03 -0.02 8.43
C LEU A 120 7.20 0.08 9.94
N ALA A 121 7.12 1.28 10.50
CA ALA A 121 7.28 1.49 11.93
C ALA A 121 6.22 0.74 12.74
N ILE A 122 4.95 0.77 12.30
CA ILE A 122 3.84 0.07 12.96
C ILE A 122 4.00 -1.43 12.85
N THR A 123 4.43 -1.95 11.70
CA THR A 123 4.53 -3.39 11.43
C THR A 123 5.95 -3.93 11.56
N TRP A 124 6.86 -3.19 12.18
CA TRP A 124 8.28 -3.51 12.32
C TRP A 124 8.55 -4.96 12.77
N LYS A 125 7.81 -5.42 13.79
CA LYS A 125 7.94 -6.80 14.31
C LYS A 125 7.59 -7.86 13.27
N TRP A 126 6.65 -7.58 12.36
CA TRP A 126 6.26 -8.51 11.29
C TRP A 126 7.32 -8.58 10.20
N TRP A 127 7.99 -7.46 9.96
CA TRP A 127 9.10 -7.39 9.00
C TRP A 127 10.37 -8.08 9.53
N LEU A 128 10.63 -8.06 10.84
CA LEU A 128 11.80 -8.70 11.44
C LEU A 128 11.56 -10.16 11.85
N GLY A 129 10.32 -10.55 12.14
CA GLY A 129 9.97 -11.72 12.95
C GLY A 129 10.08 -13.09 12.28
N THR A 130 10.71 -13.29 11.11
CA THR A 130 10.68 -14.57 10.39
C THR A 130 12.01 -15.31 10.29
N SER A 131 13.05 -14.87 10.97
CA SER A 131 14.36 -15.56 10.92
C SER A 131 14.57 -16.61 11.99
N ALA A 132 13.64 -16.79 12.95
CA ALA A 132 13.86 -17.61 14.13
C ALA A 132 13.20 -19.02 14.10
N SER A 133 12.57 -19.43 12.99
CA SER A 133 11.85 -20.72 12.94
C SER A 133 12.29 -21.65 11.79
N ALA A 134 13.52 -21.53 11.32
CA ALA A 134 14.09 -22.41 10.30
C ALA A 134 15.46 -22.97 10.77
N ALA A 135 15.51 -23.43 12.02
CA ALA A 135 16.59 -24.25 12.56
C ALA A 135 16.01 -25.52 13.17
#